data_38e9609e70067d1d720157176ac5a10c
#
_entry.id   38e9609e70067d1d720157176ac5a10c
#
_cell.length_a   1.000
_cell.length_b   1.000
_cell.length_c   1.000
_cell.angle_alpha   90.00
_cell.angle_beta   90.00
_cell.angle_gamma   90.00
#
_symmetry.space_group_name_H-M   'P 1'
#
loop_
_entity.id
_entity.type
_entity.pdbx_description
1 polymer ?
#
loop_
_entity_poly.entity_id
_entity_poly.type
_entity_poly.pdbx_seq_one_letter_code
_entity_poly.pdbx_strand_id
1 'polypeptide(L)'
;MMKKSPIETVLGILVILVAVFFVHFAANKIDARPQRGYELTAEFSRSGGLESGNDIRISGIKVGSVTGLDLTDDYTAKVTLNIRNGVRLPVDTAAAVTTDGLMGGTFVQLTPGKSASYLKDGDRIQKTKDFRSLEDVISEVIFLATGKED
;
A
#
# COMPACT_ATOMS: atom_id res chain seq x y z
N MET A 1 -33.41 -39.10 -30.31
CA MET A 1 -31.99 -38.96 -30.71
C MET A 1 -31.70 -37.51 -30.97
N MET A 2 -31.06 -36.84 -30.01
CA MET A 2 -30.63 -35.44 -30.18
C MET A 2 -29.44 -35.42 -31.15
N LYS A 3 -29.64 -34.87 -32.34
CA LYS A 3 -28.54 -34.57 -33.27
C LYS A 3 -27.64 -33.55 -32.59
N LYS A 4 -26.50 -33.99 -32.07
CA LYS A 4 -25.45 -33.07 -31.60
C LYS A 4 -24.99 -32.27 -32.82
N SER A 5 -25.34 -31.01 -32.90
CA SER A 5 -24.89 -30.16 -33.99
C SER A 5 -23.38 -29.89 -33.80
N PRO A 6 -22.56 -30.14 -34.82
CA PRO A 6 -21.12 -29.88 -34.71
C PRO A 6 -20.82 -28.39 -34.41
N ILE A 7 -21.76 -27.51 -34.71
CA ILE A 7 -21.69 -26.07 -34.43
C ILE A 7 -21.68 -25.79 -32.95
N GLU A 8 -22.49 -26.51 -32.14
CA GLU A 8 -22.53 -26.34 -30.67
C GLU A 8 -21.19 -26.76 -30.05
N THR A 9 -20.57 -27.82 -30.55
CA THR A 9 -19.26 -28.26 -30.04
C THR A 9 -18.16 -27.26 -30.37
N VAL A 10 -18.14 -26.75 -31.60
CA VAL A 10 -17.16 -25.73 -32.04
C VAL A 10 -17.31 -24.44 -31.24
N LEU A 11 -18.58 -24.02 -31.02
CA LEU A 11 -18.85 -22.82 -30.22
C LEU A 11 -18.40 -22.98 -28.76
N GLY A 12 -18.64 -24.17 -28.17
CA GLY A 12 -18.20 -24.48 -26.81
C GLY A 12 -16.66 -24.46 -26.67
N ILE A 13 -15.94 -25.04 -27.64
CA ILE A 13 -14.47 -25.01 -27.64
C ILE A 13 -13.94 -23.57 -27.78
N LEU A 14 -14.57 -22.78 -28.66
CA LEU A 14 -14.18 -21.38 -28.82
C LEU A 14 -14.33 -20.58 -27.52
N VAL A 15 -15.44 -20.73 -26.80
CA VAL A 15 -15.68 -20.06 -25.51
C VAL A 15 -14.64 -20.48 -24.46
N ILE A 16 -14.30 -21.77 -24.39
CA ILE A 16 -13.28 -22.27 -23.46
C ILE A 16 -11.91 -21.68 -23.80
N LEU A 17 -11.53 -21.62 -25.07
CA LEU A 17 -10.27 -21.00 -25.50
C LEU A 17 -10.18 -19.54 -25.12
N VAL A 18 -11.25 -18.79 -25.34
CA VAL A 18 -11.32 -17.36 -24.94
C VAL A 18 -11.23 -17.22 -23.43
N ALA A 19 -11.94 -18.05 -22.66
CA ALA A 19 -11.89 -18.02 -21.20
C ALA A 19 -10.48 -18.34 -20.68
N VAL A 20 -9.83 -19.35 -21.18
CA VAL A 20 -8.45 -19.71 -20.81
C VAL A 20 -7.47 -18.59 -21.17
N PHE A 21 -7.63 -17.99 -22.34
CA PHE A 21 -6.83 -16.83 -22.75
C PHE A 21 -7.00 -15.65 -21.78
N PHE A 22 -8.23 -15.32 -21.38
CA PHE A 22 -8.50 -14.26 -20.43
C PHE A 22 -7.93 -14.56 -19.05
N VAL A 23 -8.07 -15.79 -18.55
CA VAL A 23 -7.49 -16.21 -17.26
C VAL A 23 -5.96 -16.11 -17.31
N HIS A 24 -5.34 -16.56 -18.38
CA HIS A 24 -3.88 -16.45 -18.53
C HIS A 24 -3.41 -15.00 -18.64
N PHE A 25 -4.14 -14.17 -19.38
CA PHE A 25 -3.86 -12.75 -19.51
C PHE A 25 -4.05 -12.00 -18.17
N ALA A 26 -5.13 -12.29 -17.44
CA ALA A 26 -5.38 -11.71 -16.12
C ALA A 26 -4.29 -12.11 -15.11
N ALA A 27 -3.90 -13.40 -15.09
CA ALA A 27 -2.85 -13.89 -14.20
C ALA A 27 -1.49 -13.20 -14.44
N ASN A 28 -1.19 -12.81 -15.68
CA ASN A 28 0.03 -12.09 -16.02
C ASN A 28 -0.04 -10.58 -15.69
N LYS A 29 -1.23 -10.03 -15.47
CA LYS A 29 -1.42 -8.62 -15.08
C LYS A 29 -1.47 -8.42 -13.57
N ILE A 30 -1.72 -9.47 -12.82
CA ILE A 30 -1.62 -9.43 -11.36
C ILE A 30 -0.13 -9.54 -11.06
N ASP A 31 0.53 -8.42 -10.75
CA ASP A 31 1.89 -8.39 -10.20
C ASP A 31 1.89 -8.97 -8.76
N ALA A 32 1.39 -10.19 -8.64
CA ALA A 32 1.42 -10.99 -7.42
C ALA A 32 2.80 -11.64 -7.20
N ARG A 33 3.84 -11.23 -7.95
CA ARG A 33 5.20 -11.65 -7.63
C ARG A 33 5.57 -10.93 -6.35
N PRO A 34 5.87 -11.66 -5.26
CA PRO A 34 6.51 -11.04 -4.11
C PRO A 34 7.76 -10.36 -4.66
N GLN A 35 7.73 -9.03 -4.72
CA GLN A 35 8.90 -8.28 -5.16
C GLN A 35 10.00 -8.69 -4.18
N ARG A 36 11.05 -9.33 -4.71
CA ARG A 36 12.24 -9.64 -3.92
C ARG A 36 12.72 -8.32 -3.35
N GLY A 37 12.46 -8.12 -2.09
CA GLY A 37 12.74 -6.90 -1.36
C GLY A 37 13.21 -7.25 0.04
N TYR A 38 13.37 -6.28 0.87
CA TYR A 38 13.61 -6.41 2.29
C TYR A 38 12.39 -5.86 3.05
N GLU A 39 12.15 -6.44 4.21
CA GLU A 39 11.00 -6.07 5.03
C GLU A 39 11.41 -5.08 6.11
N LEU A 40 10.60 -4.06 6.29
CA LEU A 40 10.70 -3.11 7.39
C LEU A 40 9.39 -3.11 8.15
N THR A 41 9.43 -2.66 9.39
CA THR A 41 8.23 -2.46 10.20
C THR A 41 8.08 -0.98 10.55
N ALA A 42 6.83 -0.52 10.61
CA ALA A 42 6.48 0.81 11.07
C ALA A 42 5.26 0.72 11.99
N GLU A 43 5.19 1.51 13.02
CA GLU A 43 4.04 1.55 13.91
C GLU A 43 3.36 2.91 13.81
N PHE A 44 2.02 2.87 13.70
CA PHE A 44 1.16 4.05 13.59
C PHE A 44 0.06 3.97 14.64
N SER A 45 -0.30 5.09 15.25
CA SER A 45 -1.45 5.14 16.18
C SER A 45 -2.77 4.96 15.42
N ARG A 46 -2.80 5.34 14.13
CA ARG A 46 -3.97 5.19 13.25
C ARG A 46 -3.52 4.72 11.87
N SER A 47 -4.12 3.65 11.38
CA SER A 47 -3.83 3.10 10.04
C SER A 47 -4.48 3.90 8.90
N GLY A 48 -5.51 4.72 9.18
CA GLY A 48 -6.17 5.57 8.19
C GLY A 48 -6.77 4.81 7.00
N GLY A 49 -7.20 3.55 7.19
CA GLY A 49 -7.71 2.71 6.12
C GLY A 49 -6.61 2.07 5.26
N LEU A 50 -5.38 1.96 5.80
CA LEU A 50 -4.29 1.23 5.16
C LEU A 50 -4.61 -0.27 5.17
N GLU A 51 -4.35 -0.93 4.05
CA GLU A 51 -4.60 -2.37 3.85
C GLU A 51 -3.36 -3.04 3.24
N SER A 52 -3.29 -4.37 3.38
CA SER A 52 -2.29 -5.16 2.68
C SER A 52 -2.46 -5.00 1.17
N GLY A 53 -1.36 -4.81 0.47
CA GLY A 53 -1.34 -4.51 -0.97
C GLY A 53 -1.26 -3.02 -1.30
N ASN A 54 -1.50 -2.12 -0.33
CA ASN A 54 -1.35 -0.69 -0.57
C ASN A 54 0.09 -0.32 -0.93
N ASP A 55 0.23 0.73 -1.72
CA ASP A 55 1.51 1.19 -2.23
C ASP A 55 2.38 1.82 -1.13
N ILE A 56 3.69 1.66 -1.28
CA ILE A 56 4.69 2.45 -0.57
C ILE A 56 5.37 3.33 -1.60
N ARG A 57 5.39 4.64 -1.34
CA ARG A 57 5.90 5.62 -2.30
C ARG A 57 6.96 6.54 -1.69
N ILE A 58 7.95 6.90 -2.51
CA ILE A 58 8.92 7.97 -2.24
C ILE A 58 8.78 8.99 -3.35
N SER A 59 8.53 10.24 -3.00
CA SER A 59 8.31 11.33 -3.99
C SER A 59 7.28 10.97 -5.07
N GLY A 60 6.21 10.24 -4.70
CA GLY A 60 5.16 9.79 -5.60
C GLY A 60 5.47 8.51 -6.40
N ILE A 61 6.70 8.01 -6.34
CA ILE A 61 7.12 6.80 -7.08
C ILE A 61 6.95 5.57 -6.19
N LYS A 62 6.29 4.53 -6.70
CA LYS A 62 6.12 3.25 -6.00
C LYS A 62 7.45 2.55 -5.83
N VAL A 63 7.81 2.28 -4.56
CA VAL A 63 9.05 1.60 -4.17
C VAL A 63 8.80 0.28 -3.45
N GLY A 64 7.55 -0.04 -3.14
CA GLY A 64 7.18 -1.25 -2.43
C GLY A 64 5.69 -1.36 -2.21
N SER A 65 5.30 -2.29 -1.35
CA SER A 65 3.91 -2.51 -0.94
C SER A 65 3.82 -2.96 0.52
N VAL A 66 2.70 -2.68 1.14
CA VAL A 66 2.34 -3.20 2.46
C VAL A 66 2.06 -4.69 2.35
N THR A 67 2.69 -5.51 3.19
CA THR A 67 2.49 -6.97 3.19
C THR A 67 1.70 -7.47 4.38
N GLY A 68 1.65 -6.72 5.48
CA GLY A 68 0.90 -7.11 6.67
C GLY A 68 0.52 -5.92 7.54
N LEU A 69 -0.57 -6.09 8.29
CA LEU A 69 -1.00 -5.19 9.35
C LEU A 69 -1.41 -6.02 10.54
N ASP A 70 -0.85 -5.71 11.69
CA ASP A 70 -1.13 -6.35 12.96
C ASP A 70 -1.45 -5.29 14.02
N LEU A 71 -2.28 -5.64 14.99
CA LEU A 71 -2.52 -4.80 16.16
C LEU A 71 -1.54 -5.19 17.26
N THR A 72 -0.83 -4.21 17.81
CA THR A 72 0.07 -4.44 18.94
C THR A 72 -0.71 -4.46 20.27
N ASP A 73 -0.07 -4.94 21.34
CA ASP A 73 -0.66 -4.94 22.69
C ASP A 73 -0.99 -3.52 23.18
N ASP A 74 -0.28 -2.50 22.68
CA ASP A 74 -0.49 -1.07 22.96
C ASP A 74 -1.57 -0.44 22.06
N TYR A 75 -2.33 -1.25 21.32
CA TYR A 75 -3.38 -0.81 20.39
C TYR A 75 -2.88 0.10 19.27
N THR A 76 -1.62 -0.04 18.86
CA THR A 76 -1.06 0.61 17.68
C THR A 76 -1.06 -0.34 16.49
N ALA A 77 -1.14 0.22 15.28
CA ALA A 77 -1.07 -0.56 14.05
C ALA A 77 0.39 -0.79 13.67
N LYS A 78 0.85 -2.04 13.76
CA LYS A 78 2.15 -2.46 13.23
C LYS A 78 1.99 -2.83 11.77
N VAL A 79 2.66 -2.11 10.90
CA VAL A 79 2.60 -2.30 9.46
C VAL A 79 3.90 -2.91 8.97
N THR A 80 3.81 -4.00 8.23
CA THR A 80 4.94 -4.64 7.56
C THR A 80 5.04 -4.10 6.13
N LEU A 81 6.21 -3.57 5.81
CA LEU A 81 6.51 -2.87 4.57
C LEU A 81 7.53 -3.68 3.77
N ASN A 82 7.19 -4.14 2.57
CA ASN A 82 8.14 -4.77 1.67
C ASN A 82 8.69 -3.72 0.68
N ILE A 83 9.99 -3.44 0.78
CA ILE A 83 10.68 -2.45 -0.03
C ILE A 83 11.48 -3.15 -1.12
N ARG A 84 11.33 -2.70 -2.36
CA ARG A 84 12.02 -3.25 -3.53
C ARG A 84 13.54 -3.18 -3.37
N ASN A 85 14.23 -4.24 -3.76
CA ASN A 85 15.69 -4.27 -3.85
C ASN A 85 16.23 -3.11 -4.69
N GLY A 86 17.32 -2.49 -4.23
CA GLY A 86 17.94 -1.33 -4.86
C GLY A 86 17.52 0.03 -4.28
N VAL A 87 16.43 0.08 -3.50
CA VAL A 87 16.06 1.27 -2.73
C VAL A 87 16.69 1.17 -1.34
N ARG A 88 17.64 2.03 -1.03
CA ARG A 88 18.29 2.09 0.29
C ARG A 88 17.69 3.23 1.10
N LEU A 89 17.14 2.90 2.25
CA LEU A 89 16.50 3.86 3.13
C LEU A 89 17.43 4.21 4.31
N PRO A 90 17.75 5.50 4.51
CA PRO A 90 18.48 5.94 5.69
C PRO A 90 17.72 5.59 6.98
N VAL A 91 18.45 5.35 8.08
CA VAL A 91 17.82 4.99 9.38
C VAL A 91 16.91 6.09 9.95
N ASP A 92 17.10 7.32 9.51
CA ASP A 92 16.27 8.49 9.88
C ASP A 92 15.10 8.76 8.92
N THR A 93 14.76 7.78 8.04
CA THR A 93 13.60 7.84 7.17
C THR A 93 12.32 7.95 8.00
N ALA A 94 11.43 8.83 7.57
CA ALA A 94 10.11 8.97 8.14
C ALA A 94 9.07 8.27 7.26
N ALA A 95 8.10 7.60 7.90
CA ALA A 95 6.94 7.01 7.26
C ALA A 95 5.66 7.75 7.67
N ALA A 96 4.80 8.02 6.72
CA ALA A 96 3.49 8.63 6.96
C ALA A 96 2.41 7.88 6.19
N VAL A 97 1.25 7.69 6.80
CA VAL A 97 0.07 7.19 6.10
C VAL A 97 -0.67 8.40 5.50
N THR A 98 -0.99 8.34 4.22
CA THR A 98 -1.67 9.41 3.50
C THR A 98 -2.60 8.86 2.42
N THR A 99 -3.47 9.69 1.88
CA THR A 99 -4.39 9.36 0.80
C THR A 99 -4.00 10.06 -0.49
N ASP A 100 -4.37 9.46 -1.61
CA ASP A 100 -4.16 10.03 -2.94
C ASP A 100 -5.35 10.92 -3.30
N GLY A 101 -5.32 12.16 -2.80
CA GLY A 101 -6.41 13.12 -2.94
C GLY A 101 -7.66 12.76 -2.12
N LEU A 102 -8.82 13.27 -2.56
CA LEU A 102 -10.10 13.11 -1.84
C LEU A 102 -10.79 11.76 -2.09
N MET A 103 -10.53 11.12 -3.22
CA MET A 103 -11.17 9.87 -3.64
C MET A 103 -10.18 8.75 -3.96
N GLY A 104 -8.90 8.98 -3.74
CA GLY A 104 -7.85 7.99 -3.98
C GLY A 104 -7.67 7.03 -2.81
N GLY A 105 -6.92 5.97 -3.06
CA GLY A 105 -6.56 4.97 -2.03
C GLY A 105 -5.56 5.50 -1.01
N THR A 106 -5.42 4.79 0.10
CA THR A 106 -4.42 5.05 1.13
C THR A 106 -3.09 4.42 0.71
N PHE A 107 -1.99 5.09 1.01
CA PHE A 107 -0.64 4.58 0.76
C PHE A 107 0.33 5.05 1.85
N VAL A 108 1.49 4.40 1.92
CA VAL A 108 2.57 4.81 2.83
C VAL A 108 3.54 5.71 2.07
N GLN A 109 3.65 6.96 2.52
CA GLN A 109 4.65 7.91 2.03
C GLN A 109 5.92 7.75 2.87
N LEU A 110 7.04 7.43 2.23
CA LEU A 110 8.35 7.47 2.86
C LEU A 110 9.08 8.76 2.49
N THR A 111 9.69 9.37 3.49
CA THR A 111 10.56 10.53 3.32
C THR A 111 11.95 10.16 3.82
N PRO A 112 12.90 9.85 2.91
CA PRO A 112 14.26 9.53 3.29
C PRO A 112 14.92 10.68 4.05
N GLY A 113 15.68 10.33 5.08
CA GLY A 113 16.48 11.30 5.83
C GLY A 113 17.86 11.55 5.20
N LYS A 114 18.79 12.02 6.00
CA LYS A 114 20.18 12.35 5.58
C LYS A 114 21.25 11.49 6.26
N SER A 115 20.84 10.47 7.03
CA SER A 115 21.80 9.60 7.72
C SER A 115 22.67 8.84 6.71
N ALA A 116 23.93 8.63 7.07
CA ALA A 116 24.84 7.78 6.31
C ALA A 116 24.61 6.28 6.53
N SER A 117 23.85 5.92 7.57
CA SER A 117 23.48 4.53 7.87
C SER A 117 22.15 4.18 7.24
N TYR A 118 21.99 2.93 6.81
CA TYR A 118 20.80 2.46 6.11
C TYR A 118 20.07 1.38 6.92
N LEU A 119 18.76 1.36 6.81
CA LEU A 119 17.88 0.33 7.34
C LEU A 119 18.18 -1.01 6.65
N LYS A 120 18.16 -2.08 7.45
CA LYS A 120 18.35 -3.46 7.02
C LYS A 120 17.04 -4.22 7.08
N ASP A 121 17.03 -5.41 6.51
CA ASP A 121 15.91 -6.34 6.60
C ASP A 121 15.56 -6.62 8.07
N GLY A 122 14.27 -6.48 8.40
CA GLY A 122 13.75 -6.63 9.76
C GLY A 122 13.82 -5.37 10.63
N ASP A 123 14.44 -4.29 10.17
CA ASP A 123 14.53 -3.05 10.95
C ASP A 123 13.17 -2.34 11.05
N ARG A 124 13.09 -1.48 12.08
CA ARG A 124 11.90 -0.65 12.33
C ARG A 124 12.17 0.80 11.96
N ILE A 125 11.22 1.39 11.24
CA ILE A 125 11.18 2.84 11.01
C ILE A 125 10.71 3.52 12.28
N GLN A 126 11.55 4.37 12.86
CA GLN A 126 11.28 5.01 14.14
C GLN A 126 10.46 6.29 14.04
N LYS A 127 10.57 6.99 12.91
CA LYS A 127 9.86 8.23 12.67
C LYS A 127 8.59 7.93 11.89
N THR A 128 7.47 7.85 12.58
CA THR A 128 6.16 7.67 11.97
C THR A 128 5.29 8.91 12.18
N LYS A 129 4.49 9.24 11.17
CA LYS A 129 3.45 10.26 11.26
C LYS A 129 2.12 9.58 11.01
N ASP A 130 1.21 9.75 11.95
CA ASP A 130 -0.13 9.20 11.86
C ASP A 130 -0.93 9.84 10.72
N PHE A 131 -1.92 9.09 10.25
CA PHE A 131 -2.90 9.61 9.33
C PHE A 131 -3.63 10.81 9.94
N ARG A 132 -3.59 11.95 9.24
CA ARG A 132 -4.42 13.12 9.55
C ARG A 132 -5.53 13.21 8.53
N SER A 133 -6.76 13.15 9.00
CA SER A 133 -7.91 13.42 8.15
C SER A 133 -8.02 14.90 7.81
N LEU A 134 -8.73 15.23 6.74
CA LEU A 134 -8.99 16.66 6.41
C LEU A 134 -9.78 17.34 7.51
N GLU A 135 -10.65 16.60 8.21
CA GLU A 135 -11.44 17.10 9.34
C GLU A 135 -10.53 17.52 10.51
N ASP A 136 -9.46 16.75 10.78
CA ASP A 136 -8.50 17.11 11.84
C ASP A 136 -7.79 18.43 11.51
N VAL A 137 -7.42 18.64 10.24
CA VAL A 137 -6.74 19.86 9.78
C VAL A 137 -7.70 21.07 9.83
N ILE A 138 -8.96 20.88 9.40
CA ILE A 138 -9.98 21.94 9.41
C ILE A 138 -10.31 22.35 10.86
N SER A 139 -10.44 21.38 11.76
CA SER A 139 -10.71 21.63 13.17
C SER A 139 -9.58 22.43 13.84
N GLU A 140 -8.32 22.11 13.50
CA GLU A 140 -7.15 22.84 14.00
C GLU A 140 -7.13 24.29 13.47
N VAL A 141 -7.45 24.51 12.20
CA VAL A 141 -7.54 25.84 11.60
C VAL A 141 -8.67 26.67 12.21
N ILE A 142 -9.85 26.07 12.43
CA ILE A 142 -10.99 26.74 13.08
C ILE A 142 -10.65 27.09 14.52
N PHE A 143 -10.01 26.20 15.26
CA PHE A 143 -9.58 26.45 16.64
C PHE A 143 -8.57 27.64 16.73
N LEU A 144 -7.59 27.66 15.82
CA LEU A 144 -6.61 28.74 15.74
C LEU A 144 -7.23 30.06 15.30
N ALA A 145 -8.27 30.04 14.48
CA ALA A 145 -8.98 31.23 14.02
C ALA A 145 -9.96 31.81 15.09
N THR A 146 -10.55 30.90 15.90
CA THR A 146 -11.58 31.29 16.90
C THR A 146 -11.00 31.49 18.31
N GLY A 147 -9.82 30.88 18.58
CA GLY A 147 -9.15 30.97 19.91
C GLY A 147 -8.38 32.24 20.17
N LYS A 148 -8.54 33.31 19.39
CA LYS A 148 -7.89 34.61 19.58
C LYS A 148 -8.88 35.71 19.98
N GLU A 149 -9.75 35.40 20.93
CA GLU A 149 -10.51 36.40 21.68
C GLU A 149 -10.43 36.02 23.17
N ASP A 150 -9.38 36.50 23.81
CA ASP A 150 -9.32 37.12 25.13
C ASP A 150 -7.90 37.64 25.42
#